data_f577a0396636caea82db983cbfc33347
#
_entry.id   f577a0396636caea82db983cbfc33347
#
_cell.length_a   1.000
_cell.length_b   1.000
_cell.length_c   1.000
_cell.angle_alpha   90.00
_cell.angle_beta   90.00
_cell.angle_gamma   90.00
#
_symmetry.space_group_name_H-M   'P 1'
#
loop_
_entity.id
_entity.type
_entity.pdbx_description
1 polymer ?
#
loop_
_entity_poly.entity_id
_entity_poly.type
_entity_poly.pdbx_seq_one_letter_code
_entity_poly.pdbx_strand_id
1 'polypeptide(L)'
;MIKLSGRAKPIGLPGLVDPGVWRVCQASETPTEHPLAYLVRDGDDHVPGYGLYLTQGPDVAVPGPALQLPADLAHLAAGDVIGVAPDGRRITVLWKQAATHNSVLLTEQCDNYCLMCSQPPKDRDDAWLFDRAKQIVSLLPSSARSLGLTGGEPTLHADALIDLLEHCRDTTPWLQLHLLSNGRRFADAGFATRYAQVGLADIMVGIPLYAPEAGLHDFIVQAQGAFDETVRGILNLASLGQCVEIRIVVQLHTVPVLTDLALFIARNLPFVDQVALMGLEMTGLARPNSAEVWIDPANYQRELLEATQILVTAGVATRIYNHQLCVLDERLWPYAVRSISDWKNDYLDICQMCSVRDACGGVFTTSGNRLSQQLRPIPP
;
A
#
# COMPACT_ATOMS: atom_id res chain seq x y z
N MET A 1 2.35 8.49 -14.98
CA MET A 1 2.14 8.39 -13.50
C MET A 1 1.09 9.42 -13.07
N ILE A 2 0.03 8.98 -12.37
CA ILE A 2 -0.98 9.89 -11.79
C ILE A 2 -0.36 10.58 -10.58
N LYS A 3 -0.40 11.91 -10.52
CA LYS A 3 0.04 12.64 -9.35
C LYS A 3 -1.02 12.61 -8.25
N LEU A 4 -0.64 12.24 -7.04
CA LEU A 4 -1.52 12.15 -5.88
C LEU A 4 -1.52 13.41 -5.02
N SER A 5 -0.79 14.43 -5.39
CA SER A 5 -0.82 15.73 -4.69
C SER A 5 -0.54 16.88 -5.63
N GLY A 6 -1.09 18.04 -5.31
CA GLY A 6 -0.88 19.27 -6.08
C GLY A 6 -1.19 20.51 -5.27
N ARG A 7 -0.78 21.65 -5.79
CA ARG A 7 -1.02 22.95 -5.16
C ARG A 7 -2.15 23.67 -5.89
N ALA A 8 -3.30 23.72 -5.26
CA ALA A 8 -4.49 24.41 -5.75
C ALA A 8 -4.40 25.92 -5.49
N LYS A 9 -5.16 26.69 -6.27
CA LYS A 9 -5.27 28.13 -6.12
C LYS A 9 -6.63 28.46 -5.50
N PRO A 10 -6.69 29.13 -4.32
CA PRO A 10 -7.94 29.59 -3.76
C PRO A 10 -8.63 30.59 -4.70
N ILE A 11 -9.94 30.45 -4.87
CA ILE A 11 -10.80 31.38 -5.58
C ILE A 11 -11.63 32.15 -4.53
N GLY A 12 -11.70 33.46 -4.66
CA GLY A 12 -12.38 34.33 -3.71
C GLY A 12 -11.46 34.78 -2.56
N LEU A 13 -12.03 34.97 -1.37
CA LEU A 13 -11.30 35.51 -0.20
C LEU A 13 -10.32 34.44 0.33
N PRO A 14 -9.03 34.77 0.53
CA PRO A 14 -8.06 33.85 1.13
C PRO A 14 -8.49 33.45 2.57
N GLY A 15 -8.35 32.17 2.91
CA GLY A 15 -8.57 31.65 4.26
C GLY A 15 -9.95 31.04 4.54
N LEU A 16 -10.81 30.91 3.52
CA LEU A 16 -12.15 30.33 3.69
C LEU A 16 -12.21 28.81 3.50
N VAL A 17 -11.11 28.16 3.10
CA VAL A 17 -11.10 26.69 2.93
C VAL A 17 -10.59 26.05 4.20
N ASP A 18 -11.47 25.33 4.88
CA ASP A 18 -11.12 24.58 6.08
C ASP A 18 -10.20 23.39 5.72
N PRO A 19 -9.09 23.23 6.46
CA PRO A 19 -8.28 22.04 6.34
C PRO A 19 -9.06 20.81 6.80
N GLY A 20 -8.81 19.66 6.15
CA GLY A 20 -9.52 18.44 6.55
C GLY A 20 -9.57 17.40 5.43
N VAL A 21 -10.39 16.39 5.66
CA VAL A 21 -10.64 15.30 4.72
C VAL A 21 -12.02 15.52 4.09
N TRP A 22 -12.08 15.42 2.77
CA TRP A 22 -13.27 15.71 1.98
C TRP A 22 -13.53 14.61 0.98
N ARG A 23 -14.80 14.19 0.83
CA ARG A 23 -15.20 13.32 -0.30
C ARG A 23 -15.62 14.18 -1.47
N VAL A 24 -15.05 13.89 -2.63
CA VAL A 24 -15.40 14.55 -3.90
C VAL A 24 -16.77 14.05 -4.35
N CYS A 25 -17.67 14.95 -4.69
CA CYS A 25 -19.02 14.65 -5.15
C CYS A 25 -19.38 15.43 -6.42
N GLN A 26 -20.52 15.08 -7.04
CA GLN A 26 -21.15 15.79 -8.15
C GLN A 26 -22.51 16.37 -7.71
N ALA A 27 -23.12 17.20 -8.56
CA ALA A 27 -24.35 17.93 -8.29
C ALA A 27 -25.57 17.09 -7.86
N SER A 28 -25.58 15.80 -8.16
CA SER A 28 -26.68 14.90 -7.80
C SER A 28 -26.69 14.46 -6.34
N GLU A 29 -25.61 14.73 -5.59
CA GLU A 29 -25.51 14.35 -4.18
C GLU A 29 -25.93 15.54 -3.31
N THR A 30 -27.00 15.37 -2.54
CA THR A 30 -27.44 16.40 -1.59
C THR A 30 -26.38 16.59 -0.51
N PRO A 31 -26.04 17.84 -0.13
CA PRO A 31 -25.16 18.09 1.00
C PRO A 31 -25.67 17.36 2.26
N THR A 32 -24.84 16.54 2.83
CA THR A 32 -25.11 15.77 4.06
C THR A 32 -24.24 16.30 5.21
N GLU A 33 -24.33 15.68 6.39
CA GLU A 33 -23.46 15.99 7.53
C GLU A 33 -21.96 15.68 7.25
N HIS A 34 -21.67 14.95 6.16
CA HIS A 34 -20.29 14.63 5.76
C HIS A 34 -19.64 15.77 4.99
N PRO A 35 -18.33 15.99 5.16
CA PRO A 35 -17.58 17.01 4.43
C PRO A 35 -17.49 16.64 2.94
N LEU A 36 -18.31 17.28 2.12
CA LEU A 36 -18.39 17.10 0.67
C LEU A 36 -17.69 18.24 -0.07
N ALA A 37 -16.82 17.89 -1.01
CA ALA A 37 -16.18 18.78 -1.97
C ALA A 37 -16.84 18.61 -3.34
N TYR A 38 -17.60 19.61 -3.77
CA TYR A 38 -18.29 19.56 -5.07
C TYR A 38 -17.33 19.85 -6.21
N LEU A 39 -17.17 18.88 -7.09
CA LEU A 39 -16.37 19.01 -8.32
C LEU A 39 -17.21 19.64 -9.44
N VAL A 40 -16.97 20.91 -9.67
CA VAL A 40 -17.66 21.71 -10.70
C VAL A 40 -17.10 21.38 -12.07
N ARG A 41 -17.99 20.99 -13.00
CA ARG A 41 -17.68 20.77 -14.43
C ARG A 41 -18.31 21.86 -15.29
N ASP A 42 -17.80 22.00 -16.52
CA ASP A 42 -18.37 22.95 -17.48
C ASP A 42 -19.85 22.61 -17.76
N GLY A 43 -20.71 23.63 -17.55
CA GLY A 43 -22.15 23.49 -17.74
C GLY A 43 -22.94 23.01 -16.50
N ASP A 44 -22.28 22.76 -15.38
CA ASP A 44 -22.98 22.42 -14.14
C ASP A 44 -23.71 23.62 -13.54
N ASP A 45 -24.93 23.40 -13.02
CA ASP A 45 -25.60 24.36 -12.14
C ASP A 45 -24.85 24.47 -10.81
N HIS A 46 -24.54 25.69 -10.40
CA HIS A 46 -23.81 25.95 -9.14
C HIS A 46 -24.73 25.79 -7.93
N VAL A 47 -24.92 24.54 -7.51
CA VAL A 47 -25.76 24.20 -6.34
C VAL A 47 -25.10 24.69 -5.06
N PRO A 48 -25.77 25.53 -4.24
CA PRO A 48 -25.23 25.97 -2.95
C PRO A 48 -25.31 24.87 -1.89
N GLY A 49 -24.50 25.01 -0.83
CA GLY A 49 -24.58 24.17 0.37
C GLY A 49 -23.41 23.21 0.56
N TYR A 50 -22.45 23.16 -0.37
CA TYR A 50 -21.22 22.38 -0.16
C TYR A 50 -20.18 23.19 0.61
N GLY A 51 -19.44 22.51 1.49
CA GLY A 51 -18.38 23.14 2.29
C GLY A 51 -17.14 23.52 1.46
N LEU A 52 -16.95 22.89 0.30
CA LEU A 52 -15.83 23.14 -0.61
C LEU A 52 -16.26 22.93 -2.07
N TYR A 53 -15.80 23.81 -2.95
CA TYR A 53 -15.93 23.70 -4.39
C TYR A 53 -14.57 23.48 -5.04
N LEU A 54 -14.48 22.54 -5.98
CA LEU A 54 -13.28 22.24 -6.76
C LEU A 54 -13.54 22.60 -8.22
N THR A 55 -12.75 23.52 -8.80
CA THR A 55 -12.93 23.97 -10.19
C THR A 55 -11.73 23.60 -11.04
N GLN A 56 -11.93 23.36 -12.33
CA GLN A 56 -10.86 23.11 -13.30
C GLN A 56 -10.46 24.38 -14.07
N GLY A 57 -11.35 25.37 -14.15
CA GLY A 57 -11.13 26.65 -14.84
C GLY A 57 -10.88 27.83 -13.88
N PRO A 58 -10.25 28.94 -14.36
CA PRO A 58 -9.90 30.06 -13.53
C PRO A 58 -11.07 30.96 -13.13
N ASP A 59 -12.14 31.04 -13.93
CA ASP A 59 -13.20 32.06 -13.82
C ASP A 59 -14.56 31.45 -13.51
N VAL A 60 -14.60 30.37 -12.76
CA VAL A 60 -15.85 29.72 -12.38
C VAL A 60 -16.37 30.36 -11.10
N ALA A 61 -17.48 31.10 -11.18
CA ALA A 61 -18.15 31.66 -10.01
C ALA A 61 -18.90 30.55 -9.26
N VAL A 62 -18.61 30.37 -7.98
CA VAL A 62 -19.25 29.36 -7.12
C VAL A 62 -19.75 29.99 -5.82
N PRO A 63 -20.79 29.43 -5.19
CA PRO A 63 -21.47 30.06 -4.04
C PRO A 63 -20.76 29.83 -2.69
N GLY A 64 -19.49 29.43 -2.66
CA GLY A 64 -18.79 29.13 -1.41
C GLY A 64 -17.27 29.06 -1.55
N PRO A 65 -16.57 28.58 -0.50
CA PRO A 65 -15.13 28.39 -0.53
C PRO A 65 -14.69 27.49 -1.68
N ALA A 66 -13.68 27.94 -2.47
CA ALA A 66 -13.32 27.23 -3.69
C ALA A 66 -11.81 27.10 -3.88
N LEU A 67 -11.41 26.00 -4.52
CA LEU A 67 -10.06 25.71 -4.94
C LEU A 67 -10.01 25.38 -6.44
N GLN A 68 -9.25 26.16 -7.20
CA GLN A 68 -8.90 25.81 -8.56
C GLN A 68 -7.85 24.69 -8.55
N LEU A 69 -8.19 23.56 -9.17
CA LEU A 69 -7.32 22.41 -9.27
C LEU A 69 -6.16 22.67 -10.24
N PRO A 70 -4.93 22.27 -9.90
CA PRO A 70 -3.84 22.23 -10.86
C PRO A 70 -4.10 21.13 -11.90
N ALA A 71 -3.49 21.27 -13.08
CA ALA A 71 -3.59 20.27 -14.16
C ALA A 71 -3.23 18.84 -13.69
N ASP A 72 -2.29 18.72 -12.77
CA ASP A 72 -1.88 17.45 -12.17
C ASP A 72 -3.01 16.71 -11.42
N LEU A 73 -4.04 17.43 -10.97
CA LEU A 73 -5.21 16.88 -10.28
C LEU A 73 -6.50 16.90 -11.13
N ALA A 74 -6.40 17.14 -12.42
CA ALA A 74 -7.55 17.10 -13.33
C ALA A 74 -8.24 15.71 -13.41
N HIS A 75 -7.53 14.67 -12.94
CA HIS A 75 -8.04 13.30 -12.85
C HIS A 75 -8.98 13.02 -11.67
N LEU A 76 -9.21 14.00 -10.78
CA LEU A 76 -10.15 13.84 -9.67
C LEU A 76 -11.56 13.57 -10.18
N ALA A 77 -12.25 12.67 -9.48
CA ALA A 77 -13.60 12.24 -9.82
C ALA A 77 -14.47 12.11 -8.56
N ALA A 78 -15.77 12.06 -8.74
CA ALA A 78 -16.70 11.78 -7.65
C ALA A 78 -16.38 10.43 -7.01
N GLY A 79 -16.48 10.37 -5.68
CA GLY A 79 -16.11 9.22 -4.86
C GLY A 79 -14.64 9.23 -4.41
N ASP A 80 -13.75 10.04 -5.01
CA ASP A 80 -12.40 10.22 -4.49
C ASP A 80 -12.44 10.92 -3.12
N VAL A 81 -11.47 10.58 -2.24
CA VAL A 81 -11.29 11.27 -0.96
C VAL A 81 -10.00 12.05 -1.02
N ILE A 82 -10.07 13.33 -0.65
CA ILE A 82 -8.94 14.25 -0.66
C ILE A 82 -8.67 14.83 0.73
N GLY A 83 -7.41 15.16 1.00
CA GLY A 83 -7.00 15.97 2.12
C GLY A 83 -6.64 17.37 1.68
N VAL A 84 -7.16 18.38 2.38
CA VAL A 84 -6.74 19.78 2.24
C VAL A 84 -5.82 20.11 3.42
N ALA A 85 -4.61 20.56 3.12
CA ALA A 85 -3.63 20.89 4.14
C ALA A 85 -3.98 22.20 4.88
N PRO A 86 -3.37 22.46 6.07
CA PRO A 86 -3.62 23.68 6.85
C PRO A 86 -3.34 24.99 6.10
N ASP A 87 -2.52 24.95 5.03
CA ASP A 87 -2.29 26.13 4.19
C ASP A 87 -3.47 26.46 3.24
N GLY A 88 -4.52 25.63 3.25
CA GLY A 88 -5.70 25.77 2.39
C GLY A 88 -5.40 25.66 0.89
N ARG A 89 -4.21 25.15 0.51
CA ARG A 89 -3.74 25.12 -0.88
C ARG A 89 -3.27 23.77 -1.36
N ARG A 90 -2.60 23.00 -0.49
CA ARG A 90 -2.13 21.67 -0.87
C ARG A 90 -3.28 20.68 -0.78
N ILE A 91 -3.58 20.04 -1.90
CA ILE A 91 -4.52 18.91 -1.98
C ILE A 91 -3.71 17.62 -2.12
N THR A 92 -4.12 16.61 -1.38
CA THR A 92 -3.57 15.24 -1.47
C THR A 92 -4.72 14.28 -1.72
N VAL A 93 -4.60 13.40 -2.70
CA VAL A 93 -5.55 12.29 -2.93
C VAL A 93 -5.26 11.22 -1.90
N LEU A 94 -6.22 10.96 -1.02
CA LEU A 94 -6.11 9.99 0.08
C LEU A 94 -6.77 8.65 -0.27
N TRP A 95 -7.78 8.70 -1.11
CA TRP A 95 -8.48 7.54 -1.67
C TRP A 95 -8.88 7.86 -3.11
N LYS A 96 -8.70 6.90 -4.01
CA LYS A 96 -9.13 7.02 -5.40
C LYS A 96 -10.14 5.95 -5.74
N GLN A 97 -11.36 6.38 -6.08
CA GLN A 97 -12.50 5.50 -6.38
C GLN A 97 -12.20 4.50 -7.52
N ALA A 98 -11.50 4.97 -8.54
CA ALA A 98 -11.19 4.16 -9.72
C ALA A 98 -9.97 3.24 -9.53
N ALA A 99 -9.23 3.36 -8.42
CA ALA A 99 -8.07 2.51 -8.16
C ALA A 99 -8.50 1.16 -7.58
N THR A 100 -7.85 0.09 -8.05
CA THR A 100 -8.09 -1.27 -7.54
C THR A 100 -7.59 -1.42 -6.11
N HIS A 101 -6.50 -0.72 -5.76
CA HIS A 101 -5.88 -0.78 -4.45
C HIS A 101 -5.60 0.63 -3.90
N ASN A 102 -6.10 0.88 -2.72
CA ASN A 102 -5.80 2.09 -1.96
C ASN A 102 -5.14 1.71 -0.64
N SER A 103 -4.28 2.59 -0.12
CA SER A 103 -3.67 2.41 1.20
C SER A 103 -3.56 3.74 1.94
N VAL A 104 -3.68 3.66 3.26
CA VAL A 104 -3.58 4.79 4.18
C VAL A 104 -2.34 4.65 5.03
N LEU A 105 -1.55 5.72 5.11
CA LEU A 105 -0.39 5.81 5.98
C LEU A 105 -0.85 6.13 7.41
N LEU A 106 -0.49 5.27 8.37
CA LEU A 106 -0.87 5.41 9.79
C LEU A 106 0.23 6.04 10.64
N THR A 107 1.48 5.80 10.30
CA THR A 107 2.65 6.40 10.95
C THR A 107 3.88 6.32 10.06
N GLU A 108 4.84 7.19 10.26
CA GLU A 108 6.19 7.08 9.67
C GLU A 108 7.23 6.56 10.70
N GLN A 109 6.81 6.31 11.95
CA GLN A 109 7.67 5.71 12.98
C GLN A 109 7.78 4.19 12.75
N CYS A 110 8.95 3.63 13.03
CA CYS A 110 9.19 2.18 12.97
C CYS A 110 10.32 1.80 13.91
N ASP A 111 10.26 0.62 14.51
CA ASP A 111 11.30 0.01 15.33
C ASP A 111 12.23 -0.92 14.54
N ASN A 112 12.05 -0.99 13.20
CA ASN A 112 12.99 -1.57 12.24
C ASN A 112 13.59 -0.47 11.36
N TYR A 113 14.79 -0.74 10.78
CA TYR A 113 15.44 0.15 9.82
C TYR A 113 15.91 -0.62 8.58
N CYS A 114 14.97 -1.37 7.97
CA CYS A 114 15.26 -2.33 6.91
C CYS A 114 16.11 -1.74 5.78
N LEU A 115 17.12 -2.49 5.30
CA LEU A 115 18.05 -2.05 4.24
C LEU A 115 17.35 -1.59 2.96
N MET A 116 16.16 -2.17 2.65
CA MET A 116 15.38 -1.86 1.45
C MET A 116 14.08 -1.11 1.74
N CYS A 117 13.92 -0.52 2.93
CA CYS A 117 12.68 0.14 3.31
C CYS A 117 12.24 1.19 2.28
N SER A 118 11.03 1.05 1.73
CA SER A 118 10.47 2.00 0.76
C SER A 118 10.05 3.33 1.39
N GLN A 119 9.75 3.31 2.69
CA GLN A 119 9.36 4.46 3.51
C GLN A 119 10.27 4.53 4.74
N PRO A 120 11.46 5.15 4.64
CA PRO A 120 12.40 5.25 5.75
C PRO A 120 11.74 5.82 7.00
N PRO A 121 11.97 5.22 8.17
CA PRO A 121 11.40 5.69 9.44
C PRO A 121 11.74 7.15 9.72
N LYS A 122 10.79 7.85 10.36
CA LYS A 122 10.98 9.21 10.84
C LYS A 122 10.56 9.30 12.30
N ASP A 123 11.43 9.84 13.12
CA ASP A 123 11.13 10.13 14.52
C ASP A 123 10.40 11.48 14.62
N ARG A 124 9.09 11.42 14.54
CA ARG A 124 8.21 12.59 14.70
C ARG A 124 6.86 12.18 15.24
N ASP A 125 6.19 13.07 15.94
CA ASP A 125 4.80 12.89 16.34
C ASP A 125 3.89 12.98 15.11
N ASP A 126 3.30 11.86 14.78
CA ASP A 126 2.37 11.71 13.66
C ASP A 126 1.08 10.94 14.05
N ALA A 127 0.76 10.87 15.34
CA ALA A 127 -0.44 10.19 15.85
C ALA A 127 -1.73 10.70 15.20
N TRP A 128 -1.78 11.95 14.75
CA TRP A 128 -2.89 12.54 13.99
C TRP A 128 -3.23 11.79 12.69
N LEU A 129 -2.32 10.95 12.18
CA LEU A 129 -2.58 10.12 11.00
C LEU A 129 -3.65 9.07 11.25
N PHE A 130 -3.79 8.56 12.47
CA PHE A 130 -4.86 7.63 12.84
C PHE A 130 -6.24 8.31 12.81
N ASP A 131 -6.33 9.53 13.32
CA ASP A 131 -7.59 10.31 13.25
C ASP A 131 -7.97 10.63 11.80
N ARG A 132 -6.98 10.96 10.97
CA ARG A 132 -7.19 11.14 9.54
C ARG A 132 -7.64 9.86 8.87
N ALA A 133 -7.09 8.70 9.25
CA ALA A 133 -7.51 7.41 8.72
C ALA A 133 -8.98 7.12 9.05
N LYS A 134 -9.45 7.39 10.28
CA LYS A 134 -10.87 7.28 10.65
C LYS A 134 -11.76 8.20 9.80
N GLN A 135 -11.34 9.45 9.57
CA GLN A 135 -12.06 10.36 8.70
C GLN A 135 -12.17 9.82 7.27
N ILE A 136 -11.07 9.25 6.72
CA ILE A 136 -11.09 8.62 5.40
C ILE A 136 -12.10 7.47 5.38
N VAL A 137 -12.02 6.54 6.36
CA VAL A 137 -12.92 5.38 6.46
C VAL A 137 -14.38 5.81 6.49
N SER A 138 -14.72 6.84 7.28
CA SER A 138 -16.09 7.37 7.36
C SER A 138 -16.62 7.97 6.05
N LEU A 139 -15.73 8.32 5.13
CA LEU A 139 -16.08 8.92 3.83
C LEU A 139 -16.04 7.91 2.67
N LEU A 140 -15.63 6.66 2.93
CA LEU A 140 -15.57 5.66 1.87
C LEU A 140 -16.96 5.32 1.34
N PRO A 141 -17.11 5.20 0.01
CA PRO A 141 -18.37 4.78 -0.58
C PRO A 141 -18.61 3.29 -0.29
N SER A 142 -19.86 2.86 -0.28
CA SER A 142 -20.24 1.44 -0.10
C SER A 142 -19.70 0.50 -1.21
N SER A 143 -19.24 1.07 -2.31
CA SER A 143 -18.55 0.35 -3.39
C SER A 143 -17.07 0.08 -3.10
N ALA A 144 -16.47 0.68 -2.06
CA ALA A 144 -15.10 0.38 -1.62
C ALA A 144 -14.97 -1.10 -1.27
N ARG A 145 -13.91 -1.76 -1.74
CA ARG A 145 -13.72 -3.21 -1.55
C ARG A 145 -12.58 -3.54 -0.62
N SER A 146 -11.45 -2.82 -0.71
CA SER A 146 -10.28 -3.10 0.09
C SER A 146 -9.54 -1.83 0.50
N LEU A 147 -8.86 -1.87 1.64
CA LEU A 147 -8.01 -0.80 2.14
C LEU A 147 -6.76 -1.37 2.79
N GLY A 148 -5.59 -0.94 2.29
CA GLY A 148 -4.31 -1.19 2.94
C GLY A 148 -4.09 -0.20 4.09
N LEU A 149 -3.73 -0.73 5.25
CA LEU A 149 -3.27 0.03 6.40
C LEU A 149 -1.76 -0.13 6.48
N THR A 150 -1.02 0.93 6.23
CA THR A 150 0.44 0.88 6.07
C THR A 150 1.13 1.97 6.89
N GLY A 151 2.45 1.90 6.94
CA GLY A 151 3.24 2.91 7.61
C GLY A 151 4.70 2.51 7.74
N GLY A 152 5.35 3.05 8.75
CA GLY A 152 6.51 2.43 9.36
C GLY A 152 6.05 1.17 10.08
N GLU A 153 5.68 1.30 11.38
CA GLU A 153 5.09 0.19 12.14
C GLU A 153 3.83 0.65 12.89
N PRO A 154 2.63 0.36 12.37
CA PRO A 154 1.38 0.81 12.98
C PRO A 154 1.16 0.32 14.42
N THR A 155 1.70 -0.85 14.79
CA THR A 155 1.50 -1.43 16.12
C THR A 155 2.28 -0.71 17.22
N LEU A 156 3.19 0.20 16.90
CA LEU A 156 3.82 1.10 17.87
C LEU A 156 2.77 1.97 18.57
N HIS A 157 1.70 2.32 17.87
CA HIS A 157 0.55 3.05 18.37
C HIS A 157 -0.61 2.10 18.69
N ALA A 158 -0.38 1.12 19.58
CA ALA A 158 -1.28 -0.01 19.80
C ALA A 158 -2.75 0.40 20.07
N ASP A 159 -2.98 1.38 20.95
CA ASP A 159 -4.33 1.81 21.32
C ASP A 159 -5.02 2.55 20.16
N ALA A 160 -4.29 3.42 19.45
CA ALA A 160 -4.82 4.14 18.29
C ALA A 160 -5.12 3.17 17.11
N LEU A 161 -4.32 2.12 16.94
CA LEU A 161 -4.58 1.09 15.96
C LEU A 161 -5.86 0.31 16.29
N ILE A 162 -6.01 -0.16 17.53
CA ILE A 162 -7.22 -0.89 17.95
C ILE A 162 -8.47 -0.04 17.75
N ASP A 163 -8.44 1.23 18.18
CA ASP A 163 -9.55 2.17 18.03
C ASP A 163 -9.89 2.45 16.53
N LEU A 164 -8.88 2.53 15.66
CA LEU A 164 -9.11 2.61 14.21
C LEU A 164 -9.76 1.33 13.66
N LEU A 165 -9.30 0.16 14.08
CA LEU A 165 -9.85 -1.11 13.62
C LEU A 165 -11.29 -1.33 14.09
N GLU A 166 -11.62 -0.93 15.34
CA GLU A 166 -13.00 -0.90 15.86
C GLU A 166 -13.87 0.05 15.04
N HIS A 167 -13.36 1.24 14.71
CA HIS A 167 -14.05 2.17 13.83
C HIS A 167 -14.30 1.57 12.43
N CYS A 168 -13.34 0.85 11.84
CA CYS A 168 -13.54 0.15 10.57
C CYS A 168 -14.62 -0.92 10.68
N ARG A 169 -14.60 -1.74 11.75
CA ARG A 169 -15.63 -2.76 12.00
C ARG A 169 -17.03 -2.16 12.03
N ASP A 170 -17.19 -1.04 12.71
CA ASP A 170 -18.50 -0.45 12.97
C ASP A 170 -19.00 0.39 11.78
N THR A 171 -18.10 1.01 11.02
CA THR A 171 -18.43 1.93 9.92
C THR A 171 -18.46 1.25 8.55
N THR A 172 -17.53 0.34 8.29
CA THR A 172 -17.31 -0.30 6.98
C THR A 172 -17.13 -1.82 7.11
N PRO A 173 -18.07 -2.58 7.70
CA PRO A 173 -17.93 -4.02 7.99
C PRO A 173 -17.74 -4.90 6.74
N TRP A 174 -18.00 -4.36 5.55
CA TRP A 174 -17.80 -5.05 4.25
C TRP A 174 -16.42 -4.85 3.67
N LEU A 175 -15.58 -3.98 4.27
CA LEU A 175 -14.29 -3.60 3.73
C LEU A 175 -13.23 -4.64 4.09
N GLN A 176 -12.58 -5.19 3.07
CA GLN A 176 -11.40 -6.03 3.26
C GLN A 176 -10.20 -5.17 3.68
N LEU A 177 -9.60 -5.50 4.82
CA LEU A 177 -8.44 -4.78 5.34
C LEU A 177 -7.15 -5.58 5.15
N HIS A 178 -6.07 -4.87 4.84
CA HIS A 178 -4.73 -5.45 4.78
C HIS A 178 -3.79 -4.60 5.64
N LEU A 179 -3.49 -5.06 6.85
CA LEU A 179 -2.56 -4.41 7.76
C LEU A 179 -1.13 -4.84 7.45
N LEU A 180 -0.26 -3.89 7.11
CA LEU A 180 1.18 -4.12 6.97
C LEU A 180 1.87 -3.81 8.29
N SER A 181 2.51 -4.81 8.87
CA SER A 181 3.25 -4.73 10.15
C SER A 181 4.51 -5.58 10.09
N ASN A 182 5.54 -5.21 10.82
CA ASN A 182 6.73 -6.05 10.98
C ASN A 182 6.46 -7.30 11.86
N GLY A 183 5.30 -7.39 12.47
CA GLY A 183 4.86 -8.56 13.25
C GLY A 183 5.38 -8.62 14.69
N ARG A 184 6.40 -7.84 15.06
CA ARG A 184 7.12 -7.94 16.32
C ARG A 184 6.23 -7.71 17.56
N ARG A 185 5.36 -6.71 17.51
CA ARG A 185 4.45 -6.41 18.61
C ARG A 185 3.46 -7.54 18.92
N PHE A 186 3.09 -8.33 17.92
CA PHE A 186 2.22 -9.50 18.11
C PHE A 186 2.90 -10.65 18.89
N ALA A 187 4.22 -10.58 19.16
CA ALA A 187 4.87 -11.49 20.10
C ALA A 187 4.34 -11.34 21.53
N ASP A 188 3.79 -10.16 21.88
CA ASP A 188 3.02 -9.95 23.08
C ASP A 188 1.62 -10.57 22.92
N ALA A 189 1.37 -11.68 23.61
CA ALA A 189 0.11 -12.40 23.54
C ALA A 189 -1.10 -11.56 24.00
N GLY A 190 -0.89 -10.60 24.90
CA GLY A 190 -1.93 -9.68 25.37
C GLY A 190 -2.35 -8.74 24.24
N PHE A 191 -1.40 -8.17 23.52
CA PHE A 191 -1.70 -7.33 22.35
C PHE A 191 -2.35 -8.14 21.23
N ALA A 192 -1.81 -9.33 20.89
CA ALA A 192 -2.38 -10.20 19.87
C ALA A 192 -3.85 -10.58 20.20
N THR A 193 -4.15 -10.84 21.46
CA THR A 193 -5.52 -11.13 21.93
C THR A 193 -6.44 -9.90 21.77
N ARG A 194 -5.99 -8.72 22.17
CA ARG A 194 -6.75 -7.47 21.99
C ARG A 194 -7.05 -7.22 20.52
N TYR A 195 -6.07 -7.43 19.65
CA TYR A 195 -6.24 -7.30 18.20
C TYR A 195 -7.31 -8.26 17.66
N ALA A 196 -7.23 -9.55 18.02
CA ALA A 196 -8.21 -10.54 17.59
C ALA A 196 -9.62 -10.27 18.12
N GLN A 197 -9.73 -9.70 19.34
CA GLN A 197 -11.01 -9.34 19.97
C GLN A 197 -11.74 -8.18 19.27
N VAL A 198 -11.07 -7.40 18.42
CA VAL A 198 -11.75 -6.42 17.56
C VAL A 198 -12.82 -7.11 16.70
N GLY A 199 -12.61 -8.36 16.28
CA GLY A 199 -13.61 -9.15 15.60
C GLY A 199 -13.89 -8.72 14.16
N LEU A 200 -12.87 -8.23 13.44
CA LEU A 200 -12.96 -7.94 12.00
C LEU A 200 -13.08 -9.25 11.21
N ALA A 201 -14.07 -9.32 10.32
CA ALA A 201 -14.37 -10.52 9.55
C ALA A 201 -13.37 -10.77 8.40
N ASP A 202 -12.82 -9.70 7.82
CA ASP A 202 -11.94 -9.80 6.65
C ASP A 202 -10.74 -8.84 6.81
N ILE A 203 -9.75 -9.29 7.59
CA ILE A 203 -8.47 -8.60 7.74
C ILE A 203 -7.32 -9.58 7.61
N MET A 204 -6.32 -9.22 6.81
CA MET A 204 -5.06 -9.97 6.68
C MET A 204 -3.89 -9.13 7.20
N VAL A 205 -3.00 -9.76 7.97
CA VAL A 205 -1.77 -9.11 8.44
C VAL A 205 -0.62 -9.53 7.54
N GLY A 206 -0.06 -8.58 6.80
CA GLY A 206 1.11 -8.78 5.95
C GLY A 206 2.40 -8.56 6.72
N ILE A 207 3.15 -9.65 6.99
CA ILE A 207 4.33 -9.66 7.84
C ILE A 207 5.57 -10.04 7.04
N PRO A 208 6.66 -9.23 7.05
CA PRO A 208 7.90 -9.55 6.37
C PRO A 208 8.69 -10.64 7.09
N LEU A 209 9.26 -11.58 6.30
CA LEU A 209 10.23 -12.56 6.78
C LEU A 209 11.29 -12.75 5.70
N TYR A 210 12.58 -12.55 6.02
CA TYR A 210 13.63 -12.46 5.00
C TYR A 210 14.67 -13.57 5.03
N ALA A 211 14.71 -14.33 6.11
CA ALA A 211 15.63 -15.46 6.28
C ALA A 211 15.01 -16.53 7.18
N PRO A 212 15.48 -17.80 7.12
CA PRO A 212 15.01 -18.87 7.98
C PRO A 212 15.64 -18.84 9.39
N GLU A 213 16.48 -17.84 9.68
CA GLU A 213 17.24 -17.73 10.94
C GLU A 213 17.47 -16.25 11.34
N ALA A 214 17.76 -16.04 12.63
CA ALA A 214 17.81 -14.73 13.25
C ALA A 214 18.93 -13.81 12.69
N GLY A 215 20.14 -14.36 12.52
CA GLY A 215 21.30 -13.53 12.17
C GLY A 215 21.10 -12.74 10.87
N LEU A 216 20.63 -13.39 9.83
CA LEU A 216 20.38 -12.74 8.53
C LEU A 216 19.11 -11.91 8.53
N HIS A 217 18.02 -12.40 9.15
CA HIS A 217 16.78 -11.61 9.23
C HIS A 217 17.02 -10.28 9.96
N ASP A 218 17.58 -10.33 11.16
CA ASP A 218 17.87 -9.16 11.99
C ASP A 218 18.81 -8.18 11.28
N PHE A 219 19.83 -8.72 10.56
CA PHE A 219 20.69 -7.90 9.71
C PHE A 219 19.90 -7.18 8.61
N ILE A 220 19.00 -7.85 7.90
CA ILE A 220 18.21 -7.23 6.82
C ILE A 220 17.28 -6.15 7.37
N VAL A 221 16.62 -6.41 8.50
CA VAL A 221 15.68 -5.45 9.10
C VAL A 221 16.35 -4.44 10.04
N GLN A 222 17.66 -4.60 10.29
CA GLN A 222 18.47 -3.73 11.16
C GLN A 222 17.90 -3.60 12.58
N ALA A 223 17.41 -4.73 13.14
CA ALA A 223 16.83 -4.78 14.46
C ALA A 223 17.13 -6.14 15.12
N GLN A 224 17.87 -6.13 16.21
CA GLN A 224 18.24 -7.33 16.95
C GLN A 224 17.02 -7.99 17.62
N GLY A 225 16.89 -9.32 17.52
CA GLY A 225 15.79 -10.09 18.08
C GLY A 225 14.49 -10.03 17.26
N ALA A 226 14.50 -9.33 16.12
CA ALA A 226 13.32 -9.15 15.28
C ALA A 226 12.81 -10.48 14.73
N PHE A 227 13.67 -11.43 14.36
CA PHE A 227 13.28 -12.74 13.87
C PHE A 227 12.40 -13.49 14.88
N ASP A 228 12.88 -13.62 16.11
CA ASP A 228 12.17 -14.36 17.17
C ASP A 228 10.84 -13.70 17.51
N GLU A 229 10.81 -12.37 17.57
CA GLU A 229 9.58 -11.61 17.82
C GLU A 229 8.61 -11.76 16.66
N THR A 230 9.06 -11.63 15.42
CA THR A 230 8.23 -11.76 14.21
C THR A 230 7.62 -13.16 14.10
N VAL A 231 8.43 -14.22 14.26
CA VAL A 231 7.95 -15.61 14.19
C VAL A 231 6.94 -15.88 15.32
N ARG A 232 7.22 -15.43 16.53
CA ARG A 232 6.29 -15.55 17.66
C ARG A 232 4.99 -14.78 17.40
N GLY A 233 5.07 -13.60 16.81
CA GLY A 233 3.91 -12.81 16.41
C GLY A 233 3.02 -13.54 15.40
N ILE A 234 3.62 -14.15 14.38
CA ILE A 234 2.92 -15.00 13.39
C ILE A 234 2.20 -16.17 14.09
N LEU A 235 2.89 -16.88 15.00
CA LEU A 235 2.31 -17.99 15.76
C LEU A 235 1.13 -17.54 16.66
N ASN A 236 1.27 -16.41 17.34
CA ASN A 236 0.19 -15.86 18.18
C ASN A 236 -1.04 -15.47 17.33
N LEU A 237 -0.85 -14.79 16.22
CA LEU A 237 -1.94 -14.44 15.30
C LEU A 237 -2.67 -15.69 14.78
N ALA A 238 -1.92 -16.69 14.32
CA ALA A 238 -2.50 -17.93 13.83
C ALA A 238 -3.25 -18.69 14.93
N SER A 239 -2.72 -18.75 16.16
CA SER A 239 -3.39 -19.40 17.29
C SER A 239 -4.72 -18.74 17.65
N LEU A 240 -4.92 -17.49 17.28
CA LEU A 240 -6.14 -16.70 17.46
C LEU A 240 -7.02 -16.69 16.21
N GLY A 241 -6.69 -17.51 15.19
CA GLY A 241 -7.46 -17.60 13.95
C GLY A 241 -7.38 -16.36 13.06
N GLN A 242 -6.33 -15.58 13.20
CA GLN A 242 -6.12 -14.40 12.36
C GLN A 242 -5.39 -14.76 11.07
N CYS A 243 -5.79 -14.14 9.95
CA CYS A 243 -5.17 -14.37 8.65
C CYS A 243 -3.80 -13.69 8.57
N VAL A 244 -2.79 -14.44 8.10
CA VAL A 244 -1.41 -13.98 7.97
C VAL A 244 -0.88 -14.19 6.55
N GLU A 245 -0.37 -13.11 5.95
CA GLU A 245 0.46 -13.18 4.75
C GLU A 245 1.93 -12.99 5.13
N ILE A 246 2.81 -13.91 4.71
CA ILE A 246 4.26 -13.69 4.77
C ILE A 246 4.71 -12.96 3.51
N ARG A 247 5.45 -11.86 3.68
CA ARG A 247 5.94 -11.00 2.60
C ARG A 247 7.46 -11.10 2.49
N ILE A 248 7.96 -11.51 1.34
CA ILE A 248 9.39 -11.69 1.08
C ILE A 248 9.78 -10.75 -0.06
N VAL A 249 10.49 -9.67 0.24
CA VAL A 249 11.14 -8.86 -0.79
C VAL A 249 12.41 -9.59 -1.23
N VAL A 250 12.41 -10.08 -2.47
CA VAL A 250 13.54 -10.78 -3.05
C VAL A 250 14.64 -9.78 -3.38
N GLN A 251 15.77 -9.93 -2.72
CA GLN A 251 16.92 -9.01 -2.81
C GLN A 251 18.23 -9.78 -2.60
N LEU A 252 19.37 -9.13 -2.82
CA LEU A 252 20.68 -9.77 -2.87
C LEU A 252 20.97 -10.71 -1.67
N HIS A 253 20.59 -10.31 -0.44
CA HIS A 253 20.81 -11.13 0.76
C HIS A 253 19.78 -12.25 0.93
N THR A 254 18.56 -12.08 0.42
CA THR A 254 17.49 -13.09 0.54
C THR A 254 17.65 -14.21 -0.49
N VAL A 255 18.16 -13.92 -1.69
CA VAL A 255 18.29 -14.90 -2.79
C VAL A 255 19.06 -16.17 -2.38
N PRO A 256 20.23 -16.09 -1.74
CA PRO A 256 20.99 -17.30 -1.38
C PRO A 256 20.26 -18.24 -0.41
N VAL A 257 19.33 -17.74 0.37
CA VAL A 257 18.57 -18.48 1.39
C VAL A 257 17.08 -18.63 1.06
N LEU A 258 16.66 -18.23 -0.15
CA LEU A 258 15.23 -18.19 -0.51
C LEU A 258 14.59 -19.58 -0.48
N THR A 259 15.29 -20.58 -0.95
CA THR A 259 14.84 -22.00 -0.93
C THR A 259 14.74 -22.50 0.52
N ASP A 260 15.72 -22.20 1.37
CA ASP A 260 15.72 -22.58 2.78
C ASP A 260 14.62 -21.86 3.55
N LEU A 261 14.36 -20.59 3.23
CA LEU A 261 13.25 -19.83 3.80
C LEU A 261 11.90 -20.44 3.40
N ALA A 262 11.74 -20.83 2.14
CA ALA A 262 10.53 -21.53 1.70
C ALA A 262 10.32 -22.86 2.44
N LEU A 263 11.40 -23.64 2.65
CA LEU A 263 11.37 -24.86 3.47
C LEU A 263 11.03 -24.58 4.94
N PHE A 264 11.59 -23.51 5.51
CA PHE A 264 11.27 -23.08 6.87
C PHE A 264 9.76 -22.75 7.01
N ILE A 265 9.21 -21.99 6.08
CA ILE A 265 7.78 -21.64 6.07
C ILE A 265 6.93 -22.89 5.91
N ALA A 266 7.23 -23.74 4.93
CA ALA A 266 6.48 -24.96 4.66
C ALA A 266 6.45 -25.94 5.86
N ARG A 267 7.50 -25.97 6.69
CA ARG A 267 7.62 -26.87 7.84
C ARG A 267 7.09 -26.28 9.14
N ASN A 268 7.35 -25.00 9.37
CA ASN A 268 7.10 -24.37 10.69
C ASN A 268 5.88 -23.44 10.69
N LEU A 269 5.49 -22.93 9.52
CA LEU A 269 4.40 -21.95 9.36
C LEU A 269 3.41 -22.37 8.25
N PRO A 270 3.04 -23.67 8.11
CA PRO A 270 2.20 -24.16 7.00
C PRO A 270 0.76 -23.63 7.05
N PHE A 271 0.38 -23.00 8.13
CA PHE A 271 -0.95 -22.43 8.40
C PHE A 271 -1.12 -21.00 7.87
N VAL A 272 -0.06 -20.35 7.37
CA VAL A 272 -0.20 -19.00 6.82
C VAL A 272 -1.07 -19.02 5.57
N ASP A 273 -1.88 -18.00 5.41
CA ASP A 273 -2.86 -17.94 4.33
C ASP A 273 -2.21 -17.69 2.98
N GLN A 274 -1.13 -16.93 2.94
CA GLN A 274 -0.42 -16.58 1.71
C GLN A 274 1.05 -16.29 1.95
N VAL A 275 1.87 -16.56 0.93
CA VAL A 275 3.23 -16.02 0.79
C VAL A 275 3.31 -15.15 -0.45
N ALA A 276 3.75 -13.91 -0.27
CA ALA A 276 3.99 -12.94 -1.33
C ALA A 276 5.51 -12.81 -1.59
N LEU A 277 5.97 -13.32 -2.74
CA LEU A 277 7.34 -13.15 -3.24
C LEU A 277 7.39 -11.87 -4.09
N MET A 278 8.14 -10.87 -3.65
CA MET A 278 8.05 -9.53 -4.22
C MET A 278 9.39 -9.08 -4.79
N GLY A 279 9.41 -8.65 -6.04
CA GLY A 279 10.56 -7.95 -6.62
C GLY A 279 10.83 -6.63 -5.89
N LEU A 280 12.11 -6.30 -5.73
CA LEU A 280 12.56 -5.10 -5.03
C LEU A 280 12.16 -3.83 -5.79
N GLU A 281 11.49 -2.90 -5.11
CA GLU A 281 11.24 -1.55 -5.61
C GLU A 281 12.39 -0.61 -5.21
N MET A 282 13.00 0.06 -6.20
CA MET A 282 14.13 0.97 -6.00
C MET A 282 13.67 2.35 -5.51
N THR A 283 13.23 2.40 -4.26
CA THR A 283 12.79 3.62 -3.58
C THR A 283 13.27 3.65 -2.12
N GLY A 284 13.11 4.76 -1.43
CA GLY A 284 13.53 4.91 -0.03
C GLY A 284 14.99 4.50 0.20
N LEU A 285 15.23 3.63 1.21
CA LEU A 285 16.57 3.14 1.56
C LEU A 285 17.16 2.17 0.53
N ALA A 286 16.33 1.54 -0.32
CA ALA A 286 16.86 0.70 -1.40
C ALA A 286 17.77 1.48 -2.38
N ARG A 287 17.56 2.79 -2.54
CA ARG A 287 18.38 3.62 -3.42
C ARG A 287 19.82 3.80 -2.92
N PRO A 288 20.06 4.35 -1.72
CA PRO A 288 21.42 4.47 -1.20
C PRO A 288 22.08 3.11 -0.98
N ASN A 289 21.33 2.08 -0.60
CA ASN A 289 21.82 0.72 -0.35
C ASN A 289 21.81 -0.16 -1.61
N SER A 290 21.67 0.42 -2.79
CA SER A 290 21.48 -0.34 -4.03
C SER A 290 22.58 -1.37 -4.34
N ALA A 291 23.81 -1.13 -3.91
CA ALA A 291 24.91 -2.07 -4.07
C ALA A 291 24.76 -3.34 -3.19
N GLU A 292 24.05 -3.21 -2.06
CA GLU A 292 23.86 -4.29 -1.09
C GLU A 292 22.53 -5.04 -1.27
N VAL A 293 21.52 -4.37 -1.85
CA VAL A 293 20.17 -4.97 -1.91
C VAL A 293 19.73 -5.35 -3.31
N TRP A 294 20.24 -4.67 -4.35
CA TRP A 294 19.75 -4.92 -5.70
C TRP A 294 20.41 -6.13 -6.34
N ILE A 295 19.61 -6.97 -6.95
CA ILE A 295 20.01 -8.05 -7.83
C ILE A 295 19.09 -8.07 -9.05
N ASP A 296 19.63 -8.30 -10.25
CA ASP A 296 18.81 -8.43 -11.45
C ASP A 296 17.85 -9.62 -11.29
N PRO A 297 16.54 -9.43 -11.47
CA PRO A 297 15.57 -10.53 -11.42
C PRO A 297 15.93 -11.73 -12.30
N ALA A 298 16.63 -11.52 -13.39
CA ALA A 298 17.08 -12.59 -14.27
C ALA A 298 18.08 -13.56 -13.57
N ASN A 299 18.75 -13.11 -12.52
CA ASN A 299 19.83 -13.87 -11.88
C ASN A 299 19.35 -14.81 -10.74
N TYR A 300 18.05 -14.78 -10.39
CA TYR A 300 17.51 -15.63 -9.30
C TYR A 300 16.25 -16.42 -9.70
N GLN A 301 16.06 -16.65 -11.01
CA GLN A 301 14.87 -17.34 -11.49
C GLN A 301 14.80 -18.81 -10.99
N ARG A 302 15.94 -19.47 -10.83
CA ARG A 302 16.00 -20.82 -10.29
C ARG A 302 15.55 -20.85 -8.82
N GLU A 303 16.12 -20.00 -7.99
CA GLU A 303 15.80 -19.91 -6.57
C GLU A 303 14.33 -19.51 -6.35
N LEU A 304 13.81 -18.60 -7.17
CA LEU A 304 12.40 -18.19 -7.13
C LEU A 304 11.46 -19.34 -7.52
N LEU A 305 11.83 -20.12 -8.54
CA LEU A 305 11.05 -21.29 -8.98
C LEU A 305 11.06 -22.38 -7.90
N GLU A 306 12.22 -22.75 -7.38
CA GLU A 306 12.37 -23.76 -6.34
C GLU A 306 11.57 -23.38 -5.08
N ALA A 307 11.70 -22.15 -4.60
CA ALA A 307 10.95 -21.63 -3.46
C ALA A 307 9.43 -21.66 -3.70
N THR A 308 8.98 -21.23 -4.89
CA THR A 308 7.55 -21.27 -5.26
C THR A 308 7.02 -22.71 -5.26
N GLN A 309 7.77 -23.65 -5.84
CA GLN A 309 7.38 -25.07 -5.89
C GLN A 309 7.27 -25.70 -4.49
N ILE A 310 8.20 -25.39 -3.59
CA ILE A 310 8.17 -25.85 -2.19
C ILE A 310 6.90 -25.36 -1.49
N LEU A 311 6.62 -24.06 -1.56
CA LEU A 311 5.45 -23.47 -0.91
C LEU A 311 4.15 -24.04 -1.46
N VAL A 312 4.01 -24.10 -2.78
CA VAL A 312 2.81 -24.64 -3.44
C VAL A 312 2.62 -26.14 -3.14
N THR A 313 3.70 -26.92 -3.11
CA THR A 313 3.64 -28.35 -2.75
C THR A 313 3.20 -28.54 -1.29
N ALA A 314 3.57 -27.61 -0.41
CA ALA A 314 3.12 -27.59 0.98
C ALA A 314 1.67 -27.09 1.16
N GLY A 315 1.00 -26.71 0.08
CA GLY A 315 -0.39 -26.21 0.12
C GLY A 315 -0.51 -24.73 0.49
N VAL A 316 0.61 -23.98 0.54
CA VAL A 316 0.61 -22.55 0.87
C VAL A 316 0.31 -21.74 -0.39
N ALA A 317 -0.73 -20.90 -0.35
CA ALA A 317 -1.05 -19.99 -1.45
C ALA A 317 0.13 -19.04 -1.70
N THR A 318 0.65 -19.02 -2.93
CA THR A 318 1.84 -18.25 -3.27
C THR A 318 1.54 -17.27 -4.40
N ARG A 319 2.01 -16.04 -4.27
CA ARG A 319 1.89 -14.98 -5.27
C ARG A 319 3.24 -14.32 -5.51
N ILE A 320 3.48 -13.95 -6.77
CA ILE A 320 4.71 -13.26 -7.19
C ILE A 320 4.33 -11.87 -7.67
N TYR A 321 4.84 -10.86 -6.97
CA TYR A 321 4.57 -9.45 -7.25
C TYR A 321 5.81 -8.75 -7.82
N ASN A 322 5.59 -7.67 -8.56
CA ASN A 322 6.64 -6.76 -8.99
C ASN A 322 7.70 -7.38 -9.92
N HIS A 323 7.31 -8.39 -10.70
CA HIS A 323 8.17 -8.98 -11.71
C HIS A 323 7.58 -8.82 -13.11
N GLN A 324 8.46 -8.66 -14.10
CA GLN A 324 8.08 -8.61 -15.51
C GLN A 324 7.99 -10.03 -16.08
N LEU A 325 6.89 -10.35 -16.77
CA LEU A 325 6.67 -11.69 -17.32
C LEU A 325 7.79 -12.14 -18.27
N CYS A 326 8.38 -11.21 -19.01
CA CYS A 326 9.50 -11.51 -19.92
C CYS A 326 10.82 -11.87 -19.22
N VAL A 327 10.93 -11.62 -17.91
CA VAL A 327 12.09 -11.98 -17.07
C VAL A 327 11.79 -13.20 -16.22
N LEU A 328 10.52 -13.42 -15.87
CA LEU A 328 10.10 -14.60 -15.12
C LEU A 328 10.19 -15.88 -15.97
N ASP A 329 10.63 -16.97 -15.35
CA ASP A 329 10.42 -18.31 -15.90
C ASP A 329 8.93 -18.54 -16.16
N GLU A 330 8.57 -19.07 -17.34
CA GLU A 330 7.17 -19.25 -17.74
C GLU A 330 6.36 -20.12 -16.77
N ARG A 331 7.02 -21.06 -16.07
CA ARG A 331 6.41 -21.88 -15.02
C ARG A 331 5.93 -21.08 -13.81
N LEU A 332 6.42 -19.85 -13.65
CA LEU A 332 6.03 -18.92 -12.57
C LEU A 332 4.86 -18.00 -12.95
N TRP A 333 4.52 -17.89 -14.24
CA TRP A 333 3.45 -17.01 -14.71
C TRP A 333 2.09 -17.24 -14.03
N PRO A 334 1.66 -18.47 -13.72
CA PRO A 334 0.40 -18.71 -13.01
C PRO A 334 0.34 -18.08 -11.61
N TYR A 335 1.49 -17.78 -11.01
CA TYR A 335 1.61 -17.18 -9.69
C TYR A 335 1.86 -15.66 -9.76
N ALA A 336 2.16 -15.14 -10.95
CA ALA A 336 2.46 -13.72 -11.13
C ALA A 336 1.19 -12.86 -10.98
N VAL A 337 1.29 -11.80 -10.19
CA VAL A 337 0.26 -10.79 -10.02
C VAL A 337 0.71 -9.51 -10.69
N ARG A 338 -0.17 -8.92 -11.50
CA ARG A 338 0.14 -7.74 -12.29
C ARG A 338 0.69 -6.60 -11.44
N SER A 339 0.02 -6.22 -10.39
CA SER A 339 0.50 -5.20 -9.44
C SER A 339 -0.40 -5.10 -8.21
N ILE A 340 0.18 -4.59 -7.13
CA ILE A 340 -0.56 -4.15 -5.93
C ILE A 340 -0.89 -2.66 -5.99
N SER A 341 -0.48 -1.92 -7.04
CA SER A 341 -0.82 -0.50 -7.19
C SER A 341 -0.80 -0.08 -8.66
N ASP A 342 -1.94 0.42 -9.13
CA ASP A 342 -2.18 0.75 -10.54
C ASP A 342 -1.36 1.94 -11.06
N TRP A 343 -0.84 2.78 -10.17
CA TRP A 343 -0.15 4.03 -10.55
C TRP A 343 1.37 3.98 -10.47
N LYS A 344 1.95 2.87 -9.96
CA LYS A 344 3.41 2.74 -9.84
C LYS A 344 4.06 2.14 -11.08
N ASN A 345 3.32 1.38 -11.86
CA ASN A 345 3.84 0.60 -12.97
C ASN A 345 3.80 1.40 -14.28
N ASP A 346 4.84 1.22 -15.06
CA ASP A 346 5.01 1.83 -16.39
C ASP A 346 5.44 0.76 -17.39
N TYR A 347 5.34 1.09 -18.68
CA TYR A 347 5.76 0.20 -19.76
C TYR A 347 6.76 0.92 -20.64
N LEU A 348 7.88 0.27 -20.89
CA LEU A 348 8.90 0.79 -21.80
C LEU A 348 8.41 0.73 -23.25
N ASP A 349 9.04 1.50 -24.14
CA ASP A 349 8.68 1.48 -25.56
C ASP A 349 8.75 0.09 -26.18
N ILE A 350 9.71 -0.73 -25.76
CA ILE A 350 9.83 -2.13 -26.21
C ILE A 350 8.61 -2.99 -25.84
N CYS A 351 7.83 -2.59 -24.82
CA CYS A 351 6.63 -3.31 -24.38
C CYS A 351 5.42 -3.07 -25.31
N GLN A 352 5.48 -2.13 -26.23
CA GLN A 352 4.37 -1.84 -27.15
C GLN A 352 4.01 -3.02 -28.05
N MET A 353 5.02 -3.83 -28.43
CA MET A 353 4.86 -5.02 -29.26
C MET A 353 4.76 -6.33 -28.48
N CYS A 354 4.59 -6.27 -27.16
CA CYS A 354 4.58 -7.44 -26.30
C CYS A 354 3.17 -8.05 -26.21
N SER A 355 3.03 -9.34 -26.55
CA SER A 355 1.75 -10.06 -26.54
C SER A 355 1.12 -10.24 -25.16
N VAL A 356 1.93 -10.21 -24.09
CA VAL A 356 1.50 -10.40 -22.69
C VAL A 356 1.48 -9.09 -21.87
N ARG A 357 1.55 -7.95 -22.56
CA ARG A 357 1.63 -6.64 -21.89
C ARG A 357 0.50 -6.42 -20.88
N ASP A 358 -0.72 -6.78 -21.23
CA ASP A 358 -1.91 -6.53 -20.41
C ASP A 358 -1.95 -7.38 -19.12
N ALA A 359 -1.26 -8.53 -19.13
CA ALA A 359 -1.09 -9.40 -17.97
C ALA A 359 0.16 -9.06 -17.15
N CYS A 360 1.09 -8.29 -17.70
CA CYS A 360 2.38 -7.99 -17.08
C CYS A 360 2.28 -6.81 -16.11
N GLY A 361 3.01 -6.88 -14.99
CA GLY A 361 3.13 -5.79 -14.03
C GLY A 361 3.91 -4.58 -14.53
N GLY A 362 4.63 -4.69 -15.66
CA GLY A 362 5.49 -3.61 -16.15
C GLY A 362 6.71 -3.36 -15.25
N VAL A 363 7.25 -2.17 -15.33
CA VAL A 363 8.37 -1.72 -14.49
C VAL A 363 7.91 -0.62 -13.54
N PHE A 364 8.59 -0.49 -12.40
CA PHE A 364 8.32 0.64 -11.53
C PHE A 364 8.87 1.94 -12.11
N THR A 365 8.08 3.00 -12.05
CA THR A 365 8.54 4.36 -12.40
C THR A 365 9.74 4.81 -11.54
N THR A 366 9.92 4.20 -10.37
CA THR A 366 11.03 4.45 -9.43
C THR A 366 12.31 3.69 -9.74
N SER A 367 12.28 2.73 -10.69
CA SER A 367 13.42 1.83 -10.97
C SER A 367 14.68 2.56 -11.49
N GLY A 368 14.52 3.71 -12.16
CA GLY A 368 15.65 4.44 -12.71
C GLY A 368 16.51 3.55 -13.63
N ASN A 369 17.81 3.42 -13.32
CA ASN A 369 18.76 2.61 -14.08
C ASN A 369 18.80 1.13 -13.62
N ARG A 370 17.99 0.73 -12.64
CA ARG A 370 17.95 -0.64 -12.08
C ARG A 370 16.83 -1.44 -12.73
N LEU A 371 17.00 -1.72 -14.02
CA LEU A 371 16.12 -2.57 -14.81
C LEU A 371 16.88 -3.85 -15.16
N SER A 372 16.15 -4.96 -15.31
CA SER A 372 16.77 -6.21 -15.81
C SER A 372 17.31 -6.00 -17.22
N GLN A 373 18.49 -6.52 -17.48
CA GLN A 373 19.09 -6.51 -18.83
C GLN A 373 18.41 -7.50 -19.78
N GLN A 374 17.54 -8.38 -19.27
CA GLN A 374 16.81 -9.36 -20.05
C GLN A 374 15.39 -8.92 -20.44
N LEU A 375 15.03 -7.66 -20.20
CA LEU A 375 13.75 -7.11 -20.67
C LEU A 375 13.66 -7.22 -22.19
N ARG A 376 12.59 -7.84 -22.67
CA ARG A 376 12.31 -8.02 -24.09
C ARG A 376 10.81 -8.16 -24.34
N PRO A 377 10.30 -7.78 -25.50
CA PRO A 377 8.93 -8.10 -25.86
C PRO A 377 8.78 -9.62 -26.06
N ILE A 378 7.67 -10.17 -25.63
CA ILE A 378 7.28 -11.53 -25.94
C ILE A 378 6.46 -11.49 -27.22
N PRO A 379 6.88 -12.20 -28.29
CA PRO A 379 6.15 -12.24 -29.55
C PRO A 379 4.77 -12.91 -29.38
N PRO A 380 3.84 -12.70 -30.32
CA PRO A 380 2.54 -13.38 -30.37
C PRO A 380 2.65 -14.89 -30.46
#